data_88f736f29157a7295b1d139178b54d24
#
_entry.id   88f736f29157a7295b1d139178b54d24
#
_cell.length_a   1.000
_cell.length_b   1.000
_cell.length_c   1.000
_cell.angle_alpha   90.00
_cell.angle_beta   90.00
_cell.angle_gamma   90.00
#
_symmetry.space_group_name_H-M   'P 1'
#
loop_
_entity.id
_entity.type
_entity.pdbx_description
1 polymer ?
#
loop_
_entity_poly.entity_id
_entity_poly.type
_entity_poly.pdbx_seq_one_letter_code
_entity_poly.pdbx_strand_id
1 'polypeptide(L)'
;MCSSDLVSMALNQDGLAGVEALMGTGPLSDAQIATLVPLVTAPAGMYLWSGFERVVAIAIHLSLSVLVYAAVGNRSWKGLVLAIALHAGVDASSILAAAWLPIAGVELAALIWAVGLALLARRAYGRFKGQRQELPKII
;
A
#
# COMPACT_ATOMS: atom_id res chain seq x y z
N MET A 1 -14.62 -7.06 1.08
CA MET A 1 -13.73 -8.21 1.26
C MET A 1 -13.01 -8.46 -0.06
N CYS A 2 -11.69 -8.48 -0.05
CA CYS A 2 -10.91 -8.74 -1.25
C CYS A 2 -10.97 -10.25 -1.60
N SER A 3 -10.94 -10.62 -2.88
CA SER A 3 -10.96 -12.04 -3.30
C SER A 3 -9.85 -12.87 -2.61
N SER A 4 -8.71 -12.25 -2.34
CA SER A 4 -7.59 -12.85 -1.60
C SER A 4 -7.96 -13.26 -0.15
N ASP A 5 -8.86 -12.51 0.49
CA ASP A 5 -9.25 -12.79 1.87
C ASP A 5 -10.18 -14.02 1.93
N LEU A 6 -11.06 -14.17 0.94
CA LEU A 6 -11.93 -15.35 0.80
C LEU A 6 -11.11 -16.61 0.51
N VAL A 7 -10.12 -16.52 -0.37
CA VAL A 7 -9.21 -17.63 -0.68
C VAL A 7 -8.39 -18.02 0.55
N SER A 8 -7.86 -17.03 1.29
CA SER A 8 -7.11 -17.30 2.53
C SER A 8 -7.98 -17.94 3.62
N MET A 9 -9.26 -17.51 3.76
CA MET A 9 -10.19 -18.12 4.71
C MET A 9 -10.55 -19.57 4.32
N ALA A 10 -10.81 -19.83 3.05
CA ALA A 10 -11.11 -21.17 2.56
C ALA A 10 -9.93 -22.12 2.72
N LEU A 11 -8.71 -21.66 2.43
CA LEU A 11 -7.48 -22.42 2.64
C LEU A 11 -7.23 -22.77 4.12
N ASN A 12 -7.57 -21.87 5.05
CA ASN A 12 -7.40 -22.10 6.48
C ASN A 12 -8.45 -23.05 7.09
N GLN A 13 -9.65 -23.12 6.52
CA GLN A 13 -10.74 -23.97 7.05
C GLN A 13 -10.78 -25.36 6.41
N ASP A 14 -10.68 -25.44 5.08
CA ASP A 14 -10.87 -26.68 4.33
C ASP A 14 -9.69 -27.06 3.43
N GLY A 15 -8.59 -26.33 3.51
CA GLY A 15 -7.40 -26.55 2.68
C GLY A 15 -7.69 -26.37 1.18
N LEU A 16 -7.06 -27.21 0.34
CA LEU A 16 -7.22 -27.13 -1.12
C LEU A 16 -8.67 -27.41 -1.58
N ALA A 17 -9.41 -28.26 -0.85
CA ALA A 17 -10.80 -28.59 -1.17
C ALA A 17 -11.73 -27.36 -1.06
N GLY A 18 -11.47 -26.47 -0.09
CA GLY A 18 -12.21 -25.22 0.06
C GLY A 18 -11.99 -24.26 -1.12
N VAL A 19 -10.78 -24.24 -1.67
CA VAL A 19 -10.46 -23.42 -2.85
C VAL A 19 -11.11 -23.98 -4.11
N GLU A 20 -11.11 -25.30 -4.29
CA GLU A 20 -11.80 -25.97 -5.41
C GLU A 20 -13.30 -25.66 -5.39
N ALA A 21 -13.92 -25.71 -4.21
CA ALA A 21 -15.34 -25.38 -4.04
C ALA A 21 -15.65 -23.91 -4.37
N LEU A 22 -14.78 -22.97 -3.98
CA LEU A 22 -14.95 -21.54 -4.27
C LEU A 22 -14.73 -21.19 -5.74
N MET A 23 -13.79 -21.84 -6.40
CA MET A 23 -13.47 -21.56 -7.80
C MET A 23 -14.46 -22.23 -8.77
N GLY A 24 -15.18 -23.28 -8.35
CA GLY A 24 -16.20 -23.97 -9.17
C GLY A 24 -15.65 -24.64 -10.43
N THR A 25 -14.32 -24.86 -10.52
CA THR A 25 -13.60 -25.23 -11.74
C THR A 25 -13.14 -26.68 -11.77
N GLY A 26 -13.59 -27.54 -10.85
CA GLY A 26 -13.10 -28.92 -10.78
C GLY A 26 -11.68 -29.02 -10.20
N PRO A 27 -10.98 -30.15 -10.31
CA PRO A 27 -9.69 -30.35 -9.68
C PRO A 27 -8.65 -29.34 -10.17
N LEU A 28 -7.89 -28.77 -9.21
CA LEU A 28 -6.84 -27.76 -9.48
C LEU A 28 -5.71 -28.40 -10.31
N SER A 29 -5.19 -27.66 -11.27
CA SER A 29 -3.98 -28.06 -12.01
C SER A 29 -2.74 -27.99 -11.14
N ASP A 30 -1.69 -28.77 -11.47
CA ASP A 30 -0.40 -28.75 -10.73
C ASP A 30 0.20 -27.35 -10.62
N ALA A 31 0.05 -26.51 -11.64
CA ALA A 31 0.52 -25.12 -11.63
C ALA A 31 -0.27 -24.25 -10.61
N GLN A 32 -1.57 -24.46 -10.47
CA GLN A 32 -2.40 -23.77 -9.49
C GLN A 32 -2.08 -24.25 -8.07
N ILE A 33 -1.88 -25.55 -7.89
CA ILE A 33 -1.47 -26.14 -6.61
C ILE A 33 -0.11 -25.55 -6.17
N ALA A 34 0.88 -25.51 -7.05
CA ALA A 34 2.20 -24.94 -6.78
C ALA A 34 2.14 -23.46 -6.33
N THR A 35 1.17 -22.70 -6.82
CA THR A 35 0.96 -21.30 -6.44
C THR A 35 0.25 -21.19 -5.07
N LEU A 36 -0.63 -22.12 -4.74
CA LEU A 36 -1.46 -22.08 -3.52
C LEU A 36 -0.77 -22.70 -2.31
N VAL A 37 0.08 -23.72 -2.51
CA VAL A 37 0.81 -24.40 -1.41
C VAL A 37 1.59 -23.44 -0.52
N PRO A 38 2.35 -22.45 -1.04
CA PRO A 38 3.04 -21.48 -0.19
C PRO A 38 2.11 -20.65 0.69
N LEU A 39 0.89 -20.38 0.22
CA LEU A 39 -0.12 -19.63 0.99
C LEU A 39 -0.69 -20.45 2.14
N VAL A 40 -0.89 -21.77 1.94
CA VAL A 40 -1.41 -22.68 2.99
C VAL A 40 -0.36 -22.99 4.03
N THR A 41 0.90 -23.12 3.61
CA THR A 41 2.01 -23.50 4.48
C THR A 41 2.72 -22.33 5.14
N ALA A 42 2.34 -21.09 4.77
CA ALA A 42 2.94 -19.88 5.32
C ALA A 42 2.70 -19.78 6.84
N PRO A 43 3.74 -19.53 7.64
CA PRO A 43 3.57 -19.36 9.07
C PRO A 43 2.70 -18.12 9.37
N ALA A 44 1.89 -18.19 10.44
CA ALA A 44 0.96 -17.11 10.83
C ALA A 44 1.63 -15.72 10.93
N GLY A 45 2.93 -15.67 11.27
CA GLY A 45 3.70 -14.43 11.28
C GLY A 45 3.77 -13.72 9.92
N MET A 46 3.77 -14.44 8.80
CA MET A 46 3.79 -13.82 7.48
C MET A 46 2.50 -13.04 7.19
N TYR A 47 1.36 -13.52 7.65
CA TYR A 47 0.09 -12.81 7.50
C TYR A 47 0.03 -11.52 8.33
N LEU A 48 0.66 -11.52 9.51
CA LEU A 48 0.81 -10.31 10.33
C LEU A 48 1.68 -9.26 9.63
N TRP A 49 2.79 -9.67 9.02
CA TRP A 49 3.64 -8.78 8.22
C TRP A 49 2.90 -8.22 7.01
N SER A 50 2.17 -9.05 6.28
CA SER A 50 1.34 -8.59 5.15
C SER A 50 0.25 -7.61 5.59
N GLY A 51 -0.38 -7.82 6.75
CA GLY A 51 -1.32 -6.88 7.33
C GLY A 51 -0.69 -5.53 7.68
N PHE A 52 0.50 -5.56 8.28
CA PHE A 52 1.28 -4.36 8.63
C PHE A 52 1.68 -3.57 7.37
N GLU A 53 2.21 -4.25 6.35
CA GLU A 53 2.53 -3.66 5.04
C GLU A 53 1.34 -2.88 4.45
N ARG A 54 0.15 -3.46 4.49
CA ARG A 54 -1.08 -2.80 3.99
C ARG A 54 -1.39 -1.51 4.75
N VAL A 55 -1.22 -1.50 6.07
CA VAL A 55 -1.44 -0.28 6.88
C VAL A 55 -0.42 0.80 6.50
N VAL A 56 0.84 0.44 6.34
CA VAL A 56 1.91 1.36 5.90
C VAL A 56 1.63 1.88 4.50
N ALA A 57 1.22 1.01 3.57
CA ALA A 57 0.86 1.40 2.20
C ALA A 57 -0.31 2.40 2.18
N ILE A 58 -1.35 2.18 2.98
CA ILE A 58 -2.48 3.12 3.13
C ILE A 58 -1.98 4.48 3.63
N ALA A 59 -1.10 4.52 4.63
CA ALA A 59 -0.53 5.76 5.15
C ALA A 59 0.27 6.53 4.08
N ILE A 60 1.05 5.82 3.25
CA ILE A 60 1.77 6.38 2.11
C ILE A 60 0.79 6.99 1.11
N HIS A 61 -0.22 6.23 0.67
CA HIS A 61 -1.20 6.70 -0.32
C HIS A 61 -2.02 7.88 0.19
N LEU A 62 -2.43 7.89 1.46
CA LEU A 62 -3.12 9.04 2.06
C LEU A 62 -2.23 10.29 2.07
N SER A 63 -0.95 10.13 2.42
CA SER A 63 0.01 11.24 2.43
C SER A 63 0.23 11.82 1.04
N LEU A 64 0.39 10.95 0.03
CA LEU A 64 0.52 11.37 -1.37
C LEU A 64 -0.76 12.06 -1.87
N SER A 65 -1.93 11.56 -1.50
CA SER A 65 -3.22 12.17 -1.85
C SER A 65 -3.35 13.59 -1.29
N VAL A 66 -2.89 13.82 -0.06
CA VAL A 66 -2.85 15.17 0.54
C VAL A 66 -1.88 16.09 -0.20
N LEU A 67 -0.71 15.57 -0.63
CA LEU A 67 0.24 16.35 -1.44
C LEU A 67 -0.36 16.74 -2.79
N VAL A 68 -1.01 15.82 -3.48
CA VAL A 68 -1.73 16.10 -4.75
C VAL A 68 -2.84 17.13 -4.52
N TYR A 69 -3.64 16.97 -3.46
CA TYR A 69 -4.70 17.92 -3.13
C TYR A 69 -4.14 19.33 -2.91
N ALA A 70 -3.07 19.48 -2.15
CA ALA A 70 -2.42 20.77 -1.91
C ALA A 70 -1.80 21.34 -3.19
N ALA A 71 -1.20 20.51 -4.05
CA ALA A 71 -0.64 20.92 -5.33
C ALA A 71 -1.69 21.43 -6.30
N VAL A 72 -2.80 20.72 -6.45
CA VAL A 72 -3.94 21.11 -7.32
C VAL A 72 -4.59 22.37 -6.78
N GLY A 73 -4.83 22.45 -5.47
CA GLY A 73 -5.42 23.64 -4.84
C GLY A 73 -4.59 24.90 -5.01
N ASN A 74 -3.27 24.78 -5.07
CA ASN A 74 -2.31 25.88 -5.33
C ASN A 74 -2.02 26.08 -6.83
N ARG A 75 -2.67 25.33 -7.73
CA ARG A 75 -2.39 25.34 -9.18
C ARG A 75 -0.90 25.10 -9.49
N SER A 76 -0.23 24.30 -8.67
CA SER A 76 1.21 24.03 -8.77
C SER A 76 1.47 22.71 -9.51
N TRP A 77 1.74 22.81 -10.83
CA TRP A 77 2.13 21.62 -11.60
C TRP A 77 3.42 20.97 -11.08
N LYS A 78 4.35 21.77 -10.54
CA LYS A 78 5.60 21.27 -9.91
C LYS A 78 5.30 20.39 -8.69
N GLY A 79 4.31 20.77 -7.89
CA GLY A 79 3.86 19.97 -6.75
C GLY A 79 3.24 18.65 -7.18
N LEU A 80 2.50 18.63 -8.29
CA LEU A 80 1.92 17.41 -8.84
C LEU A 80 3.02 16.45 -9.35
N VAL A 81 3.99 16.98 -10.12
CA VAL A 81 5.14 16.19 -10.61
C VAL A 81 5.95 15.63 -9.43
N LEU A 82 6.15 16.43 -8.37
CA LEU A 82 6.83 15.96 -7.16
C LEU A 82 6.07 14.80 -6.50
N ALA A 83 4.76 14.87 -6.38
CA ALA A 83 3.95 13.79 -5.79
C ALA A 83 4.07 12.49 -6.61
N ILE A 84 4.05 12.58 -7.95
CA ILE A 84 4.24 11.44 -8.84
C ILE A 84 5.66 10.87 -8.69
N ALA A 85 6.68 11.72 -8.66
CA ALA A 85 8.07 11.30 -8.49
C ALA A 85 8.31 10.61 -7.14
N LEU A 86 7.69 11.12 -6.07
CA LEU A 86 7.74 10.51 -4.74
C LEU A 86 7.06 9.14 -4.74
N HIS A 87 5.91 8.99 -5.40
CA HIS A 87 5.23 7.71 -5.52
C HIS A 87 6.10 6.67 -6.24
N ALA A 88 6.63 7.04 -7.41
CA ALA A 88 7.55 6.18 -8.16
C ALA A 88 8.82 5.85 -7.36
N GLY A 89 9.33 6.80 -6.55
CA GLY A 89 10.48 6.59 -5.68
C GLY A 89 10.21 5.57 -4.58
N VAL A 90 9.02 5.61 -3.96
CA VAL A 90 8.60 4.60 -2.97
C VAL A 90 8.56 3.22 -3.61
N ASP A 91 7.89 3.08 -4.77
CA ASP A 91 7.75 1.79 -5.45
C ASP A 91 9.11 1.22 -5.88
N ALA A 92 9.95 2.05 -6.50
CA ALA A 92 11.29 1.65 -6.92
C ALA A 92 12.17 1.24 -5.73
N SER A 93 12.15 2.01 -4.63
CA SER A 93 12.93 1.70 -3.43
C SER A 93 12.44 0.43 -2.74
N SER A 94 11.14 0.13 -2.76
CA SER A 94 10.57 -1.09 -2.20
C SER A 94 11.02 -2.33 -2.99
N ILE A 95 11.01 -2.25 -4.33
CA ILE A 95 11.51 -3.33 -5.20
C ILE A 95 13.01 -3.57 -4.96
N LEU A 96 13.81 -2.51 -4.90
CA LEU A 96 15.24 -2.62 -4.63
C LEU A 96 15.53 -3.16 -3.24
N ALA A 97 14.78 -2.70 -2.22
CA ALA A 97 14.93 -3.19 -0.85
C ALA A 97 14.62 -4.68 -0.76
N ALA A 98 13.56 -5.16 -1.44
CA ALA A 98 13.17 -6.56 -1.46
C ALA A 98 14.24 -7.48 -2.10
N ALA A 99 15.09 -6.95 -2.98
CA ALA A 99 16.18 -7.72 -3.59
C ALA A 99 17.38 -7.96 -2.63
N TRP A 100 17.55 -7.11 -1.60
CA TRP A 100 18.75 -7.12 -0.77
C TRP A 100 18.48 -7.28 0.73
N LEU A 101 17.27 -6.97 1.20
CA LEU A 101 16.92 -6.94 2.61
C LEU A 101 15.95 -8.07 2.98
N PRO A 102 16.02 -8.59 4.22
CA PRO A 102 14.96 -9.44 4.75
C PRO A 102 13.66 -8.63 4.89
N ILE A 103 12.53 -9.32 4.97
CA ILE A 103 11.19 -8.72 5.02
C ILE A 103 11.08 -7.58 6.06
N ALA A 104 11.63 -7.77 7.25
CA ALA A 104 11.65 -6.75 8.29
C ALA A 104 12.41 -5.47 7.88
N GLY A 105 13.45 -5.61 7.05
CA GLY A 105 14.21 -4.47 6.52
C GLY A 105 13.42 -3.69 5.46
N VAL A 106 12.67 -4.40 4.62
CA VAL A 106 11.76 -3.79 3.62
C VAL A 106 10.67 -2.99 4.32
N GLU A 107 10.06 -3.57 5.34
CA GLU A 107 9.01 -2.92 6.14
C GLU A 107 9.51 -1.68 6.88
N LEU A 108 10.72 -1.74 7.43
CA LEU A 108 11.32 -0.57 8.07
C LEU A 108 11.56 0.55 7.06
N ALA A 109 12.04 0.24 5.86
CA ALA A 109 12.22 1.22 4.79
C ALA A 109 10.88 1.84 4.37
N ALA A 110 9.83 1.04 4.21
CA ALA A 110 8.48 1.51 3.90
C ALA A 110 7.92 2.42 5.01
N LEU A 111 8.15 2.08 6.28
CA LEU A 111 7.74 2.90 7.42
C LEU A 111 8.47 4.26 7.42
N ILE A 112 9.76 4.31 7.12
CA ILE A 112 10.52 5.55 6.99
C ILE A 112 9.90 6.44 5.89
N TRP A 113 9.55 5.85 4.74
CA TRP A 113 8.83 6.55 3.67
C TRP A 113 7.48 7.08 4.14
N ALA A 114 6.68 6.28 4.83
CA ALA A 114 5.37 6.67 5.34
C ALA A 114 5.47 7.88 6.27
N VAL A 115 6.41 7.86 7.22
CA VAL A 115 6.63 8.98 8.16
C VAL A 115 7.12 10.23 7.42
N GLY A 116 8.09 10.08 6.50
CA GLY A 116 8.61 11.19 5.71
C GLY A 116 7.54 11.88 4.87
N LEU A 117 6.72 11.08 4.17
CA LEU A 117 5.60 11.57 3.35
C LEU A 117 4.50 12.21 4.21
N ALA A 118 4.18 11.64 5.36
CA ALA A 118 3.20 12.22 6.28
C ALA A 118 3.64 13.60 6.80
N LEU A 119 4.92 13.78 7.12
CA LEU A 119 5.47 15.06 7.53
C LEU A 119 5.46 16.09 6.38
N LEU A 120 5.80 15.66 5.15
CA LEU A 120 5.71 16.51 3.96
C LEU A 120 4.27 16.92 3.67
N ALA A 121 3.33 15.98 3.71
CA ALA A 121 1.91 16.22 3.50
C ALA A 121 1.35 17.21 4.52
N ARG A 122 1.68 17.02 5.81
CA ARG A 122 1.29 17.94 6.88
C ARG A 122 1.80 19.37 6.62
N ARG A 123 3.06 19.51 6.22
CA ARG A 123 3.65 20.83 5.91
C ARG A 123 2.99 21.48 4.68
N ALA A 124 2.79 20.71 3.61
CA ALA A 124 2.15 21.19 2.39
C ALA A 124 0.71 21.65 2.65
N TYR A 125 -0.05 20.85 3.40
CA TYR A 125 -1.43 21.18 3.78
C TYR A 125 -1.51 22.41 4.69
N GLY A 126 -0.61 22.53 5.66
CA GLY A 126 -0.54 23.70 6.54
C GLY A 126 -0.30 25.01 5.78
N ARG A 127 0.63 25.00 4.80
CA ARG A 127 0.87 26.15 3.92
C ARG A 127 -0.35 26.48 3.05
N PHE A 128 -0.97 25.47 2.48
CA PHE A 128 -2.18 25.62 1.66
C PHE A 128 -3.33 26.24 2.45
N LYS A 129 -3.57 25.79 3.69
CA LYS A 129 -4.62 26.31 4.56
C LYS A 129 -4.35 27.77 4.94
N GLY A 130 -3.10 28.13 5.25
CA GLY A 130 -2.72 29.50 5.59
C GLY A 130 -3.01 30.46 4.44
N GLN A 131 -2.61 30.11 3.21
CA GLN A 131 -2.86 30.94 2.02
C GLN A 131 -4.37 31.16 1.74
N ARG A 132 -5.21 30.17 2.01
CA ARG A 132 -6.67 30.31 1.84
C ARG A 132 -7.31 31.21 2.88
N GLN A 133 -6.73 31.33 4.07
CA GLN A 133 -7.26 32.22 5.12
C GLN A 133 -6.92 33.69 4.88
N GLU A 134 -5.86 33.97 4.13
CA GLU A 134 -5.45 35.34 3.77
C GLU A 134 -6.21 35.91 2.57
N LEU A 135 -6.95 35.11 1.81
CA LEU A 135 -7.80 35.61 0.73
C LEU A 135 -8.97 36.40 1.33
N PRO A 136 -9.18 37.68 0.93
CA PRO A 136 -10.32 38.46 1.40
C PRO A 136 -11.61 37.70 1.09
N LYS A 137 -12.49 37.60 2.10
CA LYS A 137 -13.83 37.08 1.91
C LYS A 137 -14.58 38.10 1.04
N ILE A 138 -14.51 37.93 -0.28
CA ILE A 138 -15.36 38.65 -1.19
C ILE A 138 -16.75 38.04 -1.05
N ILE A 139 -17.59 38.76 -0.32
CA ILE A 139 -19.03 38.49 -0.18
C ILE A 139 -19.68 38.81 -1.51
#